data_8889ccf188eff9adca6af430eed55180
#
_entry.id   8889ccf188eff9adca6af430eed55180
#
_cell.length_a   1.000
_cell.length_b   1.000
_cell.length_c   1.000
_cell.angle_alpha   90.00
_cell.angle_beta   90.00
_cell.angle_gamma   90.00
#
_symmetry.space_group_name_H-M   'P 1'
#
loop_
_entity.id
_entity.type
_entity.pdbx_description
1 polymer ?
#
loop_
_entity_poly.entity_id
_entity_poly.type
_entity_poly.pdbx_seq_one_letter_code
_entity_poly.pdbx_strand_id
1 'polypeptide(L)'
;MPTLITLTLGDTILKTISIVIPCYNEQENVVPLYEALRSMFASDLPQYRYELLYIDNDSHDETRALIRGLCAQDPQVKAIFNAKNFGQFNSPYYAMLQSTGDATILMAADFQDPVEMIPQFVAAWEEGYKIAIGVKTHSKENPLMYALRGLYYKLIKKMSSVDQIAQFTGFGLYDHAFIDVMRQLNDPTPFLSGIVAELGFHLKEIP
;
A
#
# COMPACT_ATOMS: atom_id res chain seq x y z
N MET A 1 -7.11 -56.98 1.98
CA MET A 1 -6.89 -55.91 0.98
C MET A 1 -6.66 -54.64 1.73
N PRO A 2 -5.49 -53.99 1.64
CA PRO A 2 -5.29 -52.71 2.28
C PRO A 2 -5.91 -51.61 1.42
N THR A 3 -6.78 -50.80 2.06
CA THR A 3 -7.42 -49.62 1.47
C THR A 3 -6.34 -48.52 1.35
N LEU A 4 -6.01 -48.15 0.11
CA LEU A 4 -5.18 -46.97 -0.17
C LEU A 4 -5.97 -45.73 0.28
N ILE A 5 -5.47 -45.07 1.34
CA ILE A 5 -5.90 -43.72 1.70
C ILE A 5 -5.15 -42.78 0.74
N THR A 6 -5.85 -42.28 -0.29
CA THR A 6 -5.35 -41.18 -1.11
C THR A 6 -5.40 -39.91 -0.25
N LEU A 7 -4.24 -39.50 0.29
CA LEU A 7 -4.07 -38.17 0.85
C LEU A 7 -4.17 -37.18 -0.33
N THR A 8 -5.30 -36.51 -0.49
CA THR A 8 -5.38 -35.30 -1.28
C THR A 8 -4.45 -34.27 -0.63
N LEU A 9 -3.39 -33.88 -1.35
CA LEU A 9 -2.63 -32.68 -0.99
C LEU A 9 -3.67 -31.56 -0.88
N GLY A 10 -3.82 -31.01 0.32
CA GLY A 10 -4.71 -29.86 0.52
C GLY A 10 -4.30 -28.75 -0.43
N ASP A 11 -5.28 -28.18 -1.15
CA ASP A 11 -5.09 -27.00 -1.95
C ASP A 11 -4.41 -25.94 -1.06
N THR A 12 -3.15 -25.66 -1.32
CA THR A 12 -2.45 -24.58 -0.65
C THR A 12 -3.14 -23.30 -1.08
N ILE A 13 -3.98 -22.76 -0.22
CA ILE A 13 -4.64 -21.46 -0.50
C ILE A 13 -3.52 -20.44 -0.66
N LEU A 14 -3.31 -19.98 -1.89
CA LEU A 14 -2.33 -18.94 -2.16
C LEU A 14 -2.73 -17.65 -1.45
N LYS A 15 -1.82 -17.08 -0.69
CA LYS A 15 -2.02 -15.76 -0.07
C LYS A 15 -2.23 -14.70 -1.15
N THR A 16 -3.04 -13.71 -0.84
CA THR A 16 -3.35 -12.60 -1.74
C THR A 16 -2.73 -11.32 -1.21
N ILE A 17 -2.12 -10.54 -2.09
CA ILE A 17 -1.59 -9.21 -1.77
C ILE A 17 -2.45 -8.18 -2.49
N SER A 18 -3.07 -7.27 -1.74
CA SER A 18 -3.80 -6.13 -2.28
C SER A 18 -2.86 -4.97 -2.51
N ILE A 19 -2.88 -4.39 -3.70
CA ILE A 19 -2.19 -3.13 -4.01
C ILE A 19 -3.25 -2.04 -4.13
N VAL A 20 -3.24 -1.08 -3.22
CA VAL A 20 -4.12 0.09 -3.24
C VAL A 20 -3.42 1.22 -3.97
N ILE A 21 -4.07 1.72 -5.01
CA ILE A 21 -3.51 2.70 -5.95
C ILE A 21 -4.46 3.90 -6.03
N PRO A 22 -4.20 4.98 -5.26
CA PRO A 22 -4.95 6.22 -5.39
C PRO A 22 -4.59 6.93 -6.68
N CYS A 23 -5.61 7.42 -7.41
CA CYS A 23 -5.48 8.11 -8.67
C CYS A 23 -6.23 9.45 -8.65
N TYR A 24 -5.61 10.48 -9.24
CA TYR A 24 -6.24 11.75 -9.57
C TYR A 24 -5.58 12.37 -10.79
N ASN A 25 -6.23 12.26 -11.97
CA ASN A 25 -5.69 12.66 -13.27
C ASN A 25 -4.38 11.95 -13.62
N GLU A 26 -4.41 10.61 -13.62
CA GLU A 26 -3.27 9.71 -13.82
C GLU A 26 -3.39 8.92 -15.14
N GLN A 27 -4.04 9.47 -16.17
CA GLN A 27 -4.29 8.77 -17.43
C GLN A 27 -3.01 8.21 -18.10
N GLU A 28 -1.87 8.86 -17.90
CA GLU A 28 -0.59 8.42 -18.49
C GLU A 28 0.04 7.26 -17.71
N ASN A 29 -0.30 7.09 -16.42
CA ASN A 29 0.34 6.17 -15.51
C ASN A 29 -0.47 4.89 -15.24
N VAL A 30 -1.81 4.94 -15.30
CA VAL A 30 -2.69 3.82 -14.91
C VAL A 30 -2.35 2.52 -15.64
N VAL A 31 -2.23 2.54 -16.96
CA VAL A 31 -1.97 1.33 -17.75
C VAL A 31 -0.53 0.87 -17.61
N PRO A 32 0.49 1.73 -17.74
CA PRO A 32 1.88 1.33 -17.51
C PRO A 32 2.13 0.72 -16.12
N LEU A 33 1.52 1.28 -15.08
CA LEU A 33 1.66 0.74 -13.72
C LEU A 33 0.99 -0.63 -13.57
N TYR A 34 -0.21 -0.83 -14.16
CA TYR A 34 -0.85 -2.14 -14.20
C TYR A 34 0.06 -3.19 -14.84
N GLU A 35 0.65 -2.89 -16.00
CA GLU A 35 1.54 -3.81 -16.70
C GLU A 35 2.80 -4.12 -15.90
N ALA A 36 3.40 -3.12 -15.26
CA ALA A 36 4.57 -3.28 -14.41
C ALA A 36 4.25 -4.18 -13.20
N LEU A 37 3.16 -3.93 -12.51
CA LEU A 37 2.72 -4.75 -11.35
C LEU A 37 2.43 -6.20 -11.77
N ARG A 38 1.69 -6.39 -12.85
CA ARG A 38 1.39 -7.72 -13.37
C ARG A 38 2.65 -8.50 -13.75
N SER A 39 3.61 -7.82 -14.39
CA SER A 39 4.91 -8.41 -14.73
C SER A 39 5.69 -8.80 -13.49
N MET A 40 5.78 -7.93 -12.49
CA MET A 40 6.47 -8.16 -11.22
C MET A 40 5.86 -9.35 -10.46
N PHE A 41 4.51 -9.43 -10.36
CA PHE A 41 3.87 -10.60 -9.73
C PHE A 41 4.18 -11.90 -10.48
N ALA A 42 4.22 -11.87 -11.81
CA ALA A 42 4.52 -13.07 -12.60
C ALA A 42 5.98 -13.52 -12.46
N SER A 43 6.95 -12.60 -12.34
CA SER A 43 8.37 -12.91 -12.23
C SER A 43 8.84 -13.16 -10.81
N ASP A 44 8.48 -12.26 -9.87
CA ASP A 44 9.11 -12.19 -8.56
C ASP A 44 8.24 -12.76 -7.43
N LEU A 45 6.91 -12.77 -7.61
CA LEU A 45 5.95 -13.23 -6.62
C LEU A 45 4.92 -14.24 -7.16
N PRO A 46 5.31 -15.26 -7.98
CA PRO A 46 4.38 -16.19 -8.62
C PRO A 46 3.59 -17.07 -7.64
N GLN A 47 4.04 -17.15 -6.38
CA GLN A 47 3.38 -17.89 -5.30
C GLN A 47 2.24 -17.10 -4.63
N TYR A 48 1.97 -15.87 -5.06
CA TYR A 48 0.90 -15.02 -4.53
C TYR A 48 -0.16 -14.75 -5.59
N ARG A 49 -1.39 -14.56 -5.13
CA ARG A 49 -2.42 -13.86 -5.90
C ARG A 49 -2.30 -12.37 -5.64
N TYR A 50 -2.75 -11.56 -6.58
CA TYR A 50 -2.85 -10.12 -6.38
C TYR A 50 -4.29 -9.63 -6.47
N GLU A 51 -4.57 -8.53 -5.82
CA GLU A 51 -5.72 -7.67 -5.99
C GLU A 51 -5.22 -6.26 -6.26
N LEU A 52 -5.52 -5.67 -7.40
CA LEU A 52 -5.21 -4.26 -7.67
C LEU A 52 -6.47 -3.44 -7.42
N LEU A 53 -6.45 -2.61 -6.39
CA LEU A 53 -7.57 -1.78 -5.99
C LEU A 53 -7.27 -0.31 -6.29
N TYR A 54 -7.73 0.15 -7.45
CA TYR A 54 -7.68 1.56 -7.82
C TYR A 54 -8.74 2.35 -7.06
N ILE A 55 -8.37 3.53 -6.56
CA ILE A 55 -9.33 4.50 -6.06
C ILE A 55 -9.16 5.82 -6.80
N ASP A 56 -10.12 6.10 -7.66
CA ASP A 56 -10.18 7.35 -8.42
C ASP A 56 -10.82 8.45 -7.58
N ASN A 57 -10.08 9.51 -7.36
CA ASN A 57 -10.46 10.62 -6.49
C ASN A 57 -11.10 11.77 -7.27
N ASP A 58 -12.06 11.44 -8.17
CA ASP A 58 -12.79 12.37 -9.03
C ASP A 58 -11.92 12.97 -10.15
N SER A 59 -11.25 12.11 -10.92
CA SER A 59 -10.47 12.52 -12.11
C SER A 59 -11.37 13.08 -13.21
N HIS A 60 -10.82 14.05 -13.96
CA HIS A 60 -11.50 14.76 -15.06
C HIS A 60 -10.89 14.45 -16.44
N ASP A 61 -9.86 13.61 -16.49
CA ASP A 61 -9.21 13.10 -17.68
C ASP A 61 -9.68 11.66 -18.00
N GLU A 62 -8.94 10.91 -18.84
CA GLU A 62 -9.28 9.54 -19.24
C GLU A 62 -9.00 8.48 -18.13
N THR A 63 -8.48 8.86 -16.95
CA THR A 63 -8.14 7.93 -15.86
C THR A 63 -9.27 6.96 -15.55
N ARG A 64 -10.52 7.46 -15.40
CA ARG A 64 -11.69 6.64 -15.05
C ARG A 64 -12.06 5.64 -16.15
N ALA A 65 -11.93 6.04 -17.40
CA ALA A 65 -12.22 5.17 -18.55
C ALA A 65 -11.19 4.04 -18.64
N LEU A 66 -9.91 4.36 -18.47
CA LEU A 66 -8.81 3.40 -18.47
C LEU A 66 -8.95 2.37 -17.34
N ILE A 67 -9.22 2.81 -16.10
CA ILE A 67 -9.44 1.91 -14.95
C ILE A 67 -10.63 0.97 -15.22
N ARG A 68 -11.75 1.45 -15.76
CA ARG A 68 -12.89 0.58 -16.15
C ARG A 68 -12.49 -0.46 -17.20
N GLY A 69 -11.64 -0.05 -18.15
CA GLY A 69 -11.09 -0.96 -19.16
C GLY A 69 -10.26 -2.09 -18.52
N LEU A 70 -9.41 -1.78 -17.57
CA LEU A 70 -8.62 -2.78 -16.82
C LEU A 70 -9.52 -3.72 -16.01
N CYS A 71 -10.52 -3.20 -15.29
CA CYS A 71 -11.48 -4.01 -14.54
C CYS A 71 -12.28 -5.00 -15.44
N ALA A 72 -12.55 -4.61 -16.70
CA ALA A 72 -13.24 -5.47 -17.64
C ALA A 72 -12.34 -6.59 -18.21
N GLN A 73 -11.02 -6.37 -18.23
CA GLN A 73 -10.03 -7.30 -18.78
C GLN A 73 -9.46 -8.28 -17.73
N ASP A 74 -9.32 -7.82 -16.49
CA ASP A 74 -8.70 -8.57 -15.40
C ASP A 74 -9.61 -8.57 -14.15
N PRO A 75 -10.16 -9.73 -13.76
CA PRO A 75 -11.04 -9.85 -12.58
C PRO A 75 -10.32 -9.57 -11.25
N GLN A 76 -8.99 -9.51 -11.23
CA GLN A 76 -8.19 -9.16 -10.05
C GLN A 76 -8.04 -7.63 -9.89
N VAL A 77 -8.46 -6.86 -10.90
CA VAL A 77 -8.50 -5.39 -10.86
C VAL A 77 -9.87 -4.94 -10.39
N LYS A 78 -9.89 -4.14 -9.34
CA LYS A 78 -11.09 -3.54 -8.75
C LYS A 78 -10.96 -2.03 -8.72
N ALA A 79 -12.07 -1.33 -8.67
CA ALA A 79 -12.06 0.12 -8.64
C ALA A 79 -13.12 0.72 -7.72
N ILE A 80 -12.74 1.81 -7.07
CA ILE A 80 -13.63 2.70 -6.34
C ILE A 80 -13.60 4.04 -7.07
N PHE A 81 -14.77 4.59 -7.41
CA PHE A 81 -14.89 5.90 -8.04
C PHE A 81 -15.55 6.87 -7.09
N ASN A 82 -14.78 7.79 -6.57
CA ASN A 82 -15.28 8.83 -5.67
C ASN A 82 -16.19 9.81 -6.42
N ALA A 83 -17.23 10.31 -5.74
CA ALA A 83 -18.14 11.32 -6.26
C ALA A 83 -17.57 12.75 -6.21
N LYS A 84 -16.48 12.95 -5.47
CA LYS A 84 -15.69 14.18 -5.39
C LYS A 84 -14.28 13.87 -4.91
N ASN A 85 -13.37 14.82 -5.03
CA ASN A 85 -12.03 14.71 -4.47
C ASN A 85 -12.08 14.82 -2.92
N PHE A 86 -11.77 13.75 -2.22
CA PHE A 86 -11.70 13.67 -0.76
C PHE A 86 -10.29 13.93 -0.19
N GLY A 87 -9.35 14.28 -1.06
CA GLY A 87 -7.96 14.58 -0.68
C GLY A 87 -7.06 13.34 -0.63
N GLN A 88 -5.78 13.65 -0.45
CA GLN A 88 -4.70 12.65 -0.54
C GLN A 88 -4.58 11.71 0.67
N PHE A 89 -5.29 11.97 1.76
CA PHE A 89 -5.26 11.13 2.96
C PHE A 89 -6.52 10.26 3.10
N ASN A 90 -7.71 10.86 2.99
CA ASN A 90 -8.96 10.15 3.21
C ASN A 90 -9.26 9.11 2.13
N SER A 91 -8.98 9.45 0.86
CA SER A 91 -9.27 8.57 -0.27
C SER A 91 -8.43 7.26 -0.20
N PRO A 92 -7.09 7.31 -0.10
CA PRO A 92 -6.28 6.11 0.06
C PRO A 92 -6.61 5.30 1.31
N TYR A 93 -6.82 5.96 2.45
CA TYR A 93 -7.20 5.30 3.69
C TYR A 93 -8.49 4.49 3.52
N TYR A 94 -9.52 5.09 2.94
CA TYR A 94 -10.78 4.40 2.67
C TYR A 94 -10.55 3.16 1.80
N ALA A 95 -9.74 3.27 0.75
CA ALA A 95 -9.45 2.13 -0.12
C ALA A 95 -8.69 1.01 0.60
N MET A 96 -7.74 1.35 1.49
CA MET A 96 -7.05 0.35 2.31
C MET A 96 -8.04 -0.46 3.17
N LEU A 97 -9.08 0.19 3.71
CA LEU A 97 -10.12 -0.51 4.48
C LEU A 97 -10.97 -1.46 3.61
N GLN A 98 -11.02 -1.27 2.29
CA GLN A 98 -11.75 -2.13 1.35
C GLN A 98 -10.90 -3.26 0.78
N SER A 99 -9.59 -3.28 1.01
CA SER A 99 -8.70 -4.36 0.56
C SER A 99 -9.08 -5.71 1.17
N THR A 100 -8.90 -6.80 0.42
CA THR A 100 -9.32 -8.14 0.86
C THR A 100 -8.17 -9.14 0.99
N GLY A 101 -6.95 -8.73 0.65
CA GLY A 101 -5.77 -9.58 0.72
C GLY A 101 -5.25 -9.85 2.13
N ASP A 102 -4.36 -10.82 2.26
CA ASP A 102 -3.65 -11.17 3.50
C ASP A 102 -2.67 -10.07 3.93
N ALA A 103 -2.23 -9.26 2.96
CA ALA A 103 -1.49 -8.03 3.17
C ALA A 103 -1.94 -6.97 2.17
N THR A 104 -1.79 -5.70 2.53
CA THR A 104 -2.17 -4.55 1.70
C THR A 104 -0.95 -3.65 1.50
N ILE A 105 -0.66 -3.30 0.26
CA ILE A 105 0.36 -2.31 -0.10
C ILE A 105 -0.33 -1.05 -0.58
N LEU A 106 0.05 0.10 -0.03
CA LEU A 106 -0.33 1.41 -0.54
C LEU A 106 0.81 1.94 -1.41
N MET A 107 0.54 2.32 -2.65
CA MET A 107 1.54 2.94 -3.54
C MET A 107 0.91 3.99 -4.45
N ALA A 108 1.68 5.03 -4.78
CA ALA A 108 1.27 6.08 -5.71
C ALA A 108 1.22 5.59 -7.16
N ALA A 109 0.34 6.18 -7.97
CA ALA A 109 0.18 5.80 -9.38
C ALA A 109 1.30 6.34 -10.29
N ASP A 110 2.05 7.35 -9.88
CA ASP A 110 2.97 8.15 -10.69
C ASP A 110 4.43 7.63 -10.72
N PHE A 111 4.65 6.38 -10.32
CA PHE A 111 5.98 5.74 -10.24
C PHE A 111 6.97 6.43 -9.28
N GLN A 112 6.53 7.31 -8.37
CA GLN A 112 7.39 7.80 -7.28
C GLN A 112 7.72 6.70 -6.27
N ASP A 113 6.89 5.68 -6.21
CA ASP A 113 7.06 4.49 -5.40
C ASP A 113 7.52 3.33 -6.30
N PRO A 114 8.77 2.82 -6.15
CA PRO A 114 9.32 1.81 -7.05
C PRO A 114 8.63 0.45 -6.90
N VAL A 115 8.13 -0.11 -8.00
CA VAL A 115 7.49 -1.45 -8.03
C VAL A 115 8.46 -2.54 -7.55
N GLU A 116 9.76 -2.37 -7.79
CA GLU A 116 10.84 -3.28 -7.42
C GLU A 116 11.04 -3.41 -5.89
N MET A 117 10.48 -2.51 -5.10
CA MET A 117 10.50 -2.62 -3.63
C MET A 117 9.44 -3.59 -3.09
N ILE A 118 8.40 -3.88 -3.85
CA ILE A 118 7.29 -4.74 -3.40
C ILE A 118 7.78 -6.12 -2.95
N PRO A 119 8.64 -6.84 -3.69
CA PRO A 119 9.18 -8.12 -3.23
C PRO A 119 9.94 -8.03 -1.90
N GLN A 120 10.60 -6.89 -1.62
CA GLN A 120 11.32 -6.69 -0.35
C GLN A 120 10.34 -6.48 0.82
N PHE A 121 9.22 -5.79 0.59
CA PHE A 121 8.15 -5.67 1.58
C PHE A 121 7.54 -7.04 1.90
N VAL A 122 7.27 -7.83 0.87
CA VAL A 122 6.72 -9.18 1.03
C VAL A 122 7.69 -10.08 1.78
N ALA A 123 8.99 -10.01 1.49
CA ALA A 123 10.01 -10.77 2.21
C ALA A 123 10.04 -10.38 3.70
N ALA A 124 9.98 -9.09 4.03
CA ALA A 124 9.90 -8.64 5.41
C ALA A 124 8.62 -9.14 6.12
N TRP A 125 7.48 -9.13 5.41
CA TRP A 125 6.23 -9.67 5.93
C TRP A 125 6.31 -11.18 6.22
N GLU A 126 6.93 -11.95 5.34
CA GLU A 126 7.17 -13.39 5.56
C GLU A 126 8.15 -13.65 6.74
N GLU A 127 9.06 -12.72 7.04
CA GLU A 127 9.89 -12.74 8.26
C GLU A 127 9.08 -12.46 9.54
N GLY A 128 7.79 -12.07 9.43
CA GLY A 128 6.89 -11.84 10.55
C GLY A 128 6.66 -10.38 10.92
N TYR A 129 7.26 -9.42 10.19
CA TYR A 129 6.94 -8.01 10.37
C TYR A 129 5.51 -7.74 9.91
N LYS A 130 4.78 -6.95 10.68
CA LYS A 130 3.38 -6.62 10.38
C LYS A 130 3.24 -5.38 9.52
N ILE A 131 4.30 -4.57 9.46
CA ILE A 131 4.40 -3.38 8.64
C ILE A 131 5.81 -3.35 8.03
N ALA A 132 5.91 -3.13 6.72
CA ALA A 132 7.16 -2.88 6.03
C ALA A 132 7.01 -1.61 5.20
N ILE A 133 7.81 -0.58 5.47
CA ILE A 133 7.68 0.75 4.85
C ILE A 133 8.92 1.13 4.06
N GLY A 134 8.71 1.82 2.94
CA GLY A 134 9.78 2.46 2.19
C GLY A 134 10.19 3.79 2.85
N VAL A 135 11.48 3.98 3.07
CA VAL A 135 12.03 5.24 3.59
C VAL A 135 13.03 5.84 2.60
N LYS A 136 12.87 7.13 2.31
CA LYS A 136 13.82 7.83 1.42
C LYS A 136 15.13 8.10 2.15
N THR A 137 16.21 7.43 1.77
CA THR A 137 17.53 7.56 2.42
C THR A 137 18.30 8.82 2.04
N HIS A 138 17.97 9.44 0.90
CA HIS A 138 18.66 10.64 0.42
C HIS A 138 17.67 11.71 -0.04
N SER A 139 17.64 12.82 0.69
CA SER A 139 17.05 14.07 0.23
C SER A 139 18.19 15.00 -0.20
N LYS A 140 18.22 15.41 -1.48
CA LYS A 140 19.13 16.44 -2.01
C LYS A 140 18.65 17.82 -1.55
N GLU A 141 18.54 18.02 -0.24
CA GLU A 141 18.06 19.27 0.31
C GLU A 141 19.20 20.24 0.63
N ASN A 142 18.88 21.54 0.56
CA ASN A 142 19.77 22.59 1.02
C ASN A 142 20.05 22.40 2.53
N PRO A 143 21.31 22.47 2.99
CA PRO A 143 21.70 22.30 4.41
C PRO A 143 20.89 23.16 5.40
N LEU A 144 20.48 24.37 5.00
CA LEU A 144 19.65 25.25 5.81
C LEU A 144 18.23 24.69 6.01
N MET A 145 17.61 24.15 4.96
CA MET A 145 16.29 23.51 5.03
C MET A 145 16.34 22.23 5.86
N TYR A 146 17.43 21.47 5.75
CA TYR A 146 17.67 20.29 6.58
C TYR A 146 17.74 20.65 8.08
N ALA A 147 18.45 21.72 8.43
CA ALA A 147 18.56 22.19 9.82
C ALA A 147 17.21 22.71 10.37
N LEU A 148 16.46 23.49 9.58
CA LEU A 148 15.12 23.98 9.93
C LEU A 148 14.13 22.82 10.13
N ARG A 149 14.16 21.83 9.25
CA ARG A 149 13.35 20.61 9.36
C ARG A 149 13.73 19.81 10.62
N GLY A 150 15.01 19.69 10.93
CA GLY A 150 15.49 19.04 12.14
C GLY A 150 14.99 19.74 13.41
N LEU A 151 14.96 21.06 13.42
CA LEU A 151 14.42 21.86 14.53
C LEU A 151 12.89 21.68 14.65
N TYR A 152 12.17 21.68 13.53
CA TYR A 152 10.74 21.44 13.47
C TYR A 152 10.38 20.04 14.03
N TYR A 153 11.08 18.97 13.59
CA TYR A 153 10.84 17.64 14.13
C TYR A 153 11.17 17.51 15.63
N LYS A 154 12.23 18.19 16.10
CA LYS A 154 12.54 18.25 17.56
C LYS A 154 11.44 18.92 18.35
N LEU A 155 10.83 19.98 17.79
CA LEU A 155 9.74 20.70 18.45
C LEU A 155 8.47 19.83 18.48
N ILE A 156 8.14 19.19 17.36
CA ILE A 156 6.98 18.27 17.29
C ILE A 156 7.17 17.07 18.21
N LYS A 157 8.35 16.46 18.22
CA LYS A 157 8.66 15.35 19.15
C LYS A 157 8.48 15.73 20.62
N LYS A 158 8.69 17.01 20.98
CA LYS A 158 8.45 17.51 22.34
C LYS A 158 6.96 17.74 22.63
N MET A 159 6.15 17.98 21.59
CA MET A 159 4.71 18.24 21.69
C MET A 159 3.84 17.00 21.45
N SER A 160 4.37 15.99 20.77
CA SER A 160 3.71 14.71 20.49
C SER A 160 4.27 13.62 21.39
N SER A 161 3.39 12.79 21.93
CA SER A 161 3.77 11.57 22.68
C SER A 161 4.18 10.42 21.77
N VAL A 162 4.09 10.59 20.43
CA VAL A 162 4.33 9.56 19.43
C VAL A 162 5.57 9.91 18.61
N ASP A 163 6.50 8.97 18.50
CA ASP A 163 7.66 9.09 17.62
C ASP A 163 7.21 8.99 16.16
N GLN A 164 7.13 10.13 15.47
CA GLN A 164 6.79 10.16 14.06
C GLN A 164 7.88 9.50 13.23
N ILE A 165 7.49 8.62 12.31
CA ILE A 165 8.40 7.98 11.37
C ILE A 165 8.87 9.04 10.37
N ALA A 166 10.18 9.34 10.38
CA ALA A 166 10.75 10.37 9.50
C ALA A 166 10.67 9.93 8.03
N GLN A 167 10.25 10.84 7.15
CA GLN A 167 10.19 10.63 5.69
C GLN A 167 9.24 9.50 5.23
N PHE A 168 8.26 9.15 6.04
CA PHE A 168 7.23 8.20 5.70
C PHE A 168 6.21 8.81 4.73
N THR A 169 6.06 8.21 3.54
CA THR A 169 5.14 8.65 2.48
C THR A 169 3.81 7.89 2.47
N GLY A 170 3.71 6.81 3.23
CA GLY A 170 2.62 5.85 3.18
C GLY A 170 2.93 4.62 2.31
N PHE A 171 3.95 4.67 1.46
CA PHE A 171 4.38 3.54 0.66
C PHE A 171 4.91 2.42 1.55
N GLY A 172 4.27 1.26 1.49
CA GLY A 172 4.62 0.11 2.30
C GLY A 172 3.55 -0.96 2.32
N LEU A 173 3.89 -2.08 2.95
CA LEU A 173 3.03 -3.23 3.16
C LEU A 173 2.49 -3.23 4.59
N TYR A 174 1.22 -3.51 4.72
CA TYR A 174 0.47 -3.59 5.97
C TYR A 174 -0.24 -4.94 6.05
N ASP A 175 0.06 -5.73 7.07
CA ASP A 175 -0.59 -7.02 7.34
C ASP A 175 -2.10 -6.84 7.53
N HIS A 176 -2.88 -7.86 7.19
CA HIS A 176 -4.34 -7.83 7.34
C HIS A 176 -4.78 -7.49 8.78
N ALA A 177 -4.06 -7.97 9.80
CA ALA A 177 -4.36 -7.66 11.19
C ALA A 177 -4.26 -6.16 11.50
N PHE A 178 -3.32 -5.43 10.87
CA PHE A 178 -3.24 -3.98 10.99
C PHE A 178 -4.44 -3.30 10.31
N ILE A 179 -4.82 -3.75 9.11
CA ILE A 179 -5.99 -3.24 8.39
C ILE A 179 -7.28 -3.48 9.20
N ASP A 180 -7.40 -4.62 9.88
CA ASP A 180 -8.56 -4.90 10.73
C ASP A 180 -8.66 -3.96 11.93
N VAL A 181 -7.53 -3.61 12.54
CA VAL A 181 -7.51 -2.58 13.60
C VAL A 181 -7.93 -1.23 13.05
N MET A 182 -7.41 -0.83 11.87
CA MET A 182 -7.82 0.42 11.21
C MET A 182 -9.33 0.47 10.94
N ARG A 183 -9.94 -0.65 10.51
CA ARG A 183 -11.39 -0.76 10.31
C ARG A 183 -12.16 -0.50 11.59
N GLN A 184 -11.65 -1.00 12.73
CA GLN A 184 -12.29 -0.84 14.04
C GLN A 184 -12.14 0.58 14.60
N LEU A 185 -11.03 1.28 14.31
CA LEU A 185 -10.81 2.66 14.73
C LEU A 185 -11.84 3.62 14.12
N ASN A 186 -12.30 3.35 12.89
CA ASN A 186 -13.28 4.15 12.17
C ASN A 186 -13.00 5.67 12.24
N ASP A 187 -11.74 6.06 12.04
CA ASP A 187 -11.28 7.43 12.17
C ASP A 187 -11.80 8.28 11.00
N PRO A 188 -12.57 9.36 11.24
CA PRO A 188 -13.09 10.22 10.20
C PRO A 188 -12.03 11.15 9.57
N THR A 189 -10.87 11.33 10.23
CA THR A 189 -9.76 12.18 9.78
C THR A 189 -8.43 11.46 9.88
N PRO A 190 -8.26 10.35 9.15
CA PRO A 190 -7.15 9.43 9.37
C PRO A 190 -5.81 10.07 9.04
N PHE A 191 -4.84 9.83 9.91
CA PHE A 191 -3.44 10.17 9.72
C PHE A 191 -2.61 8.89 9.80
N LEU A 192 -2.42 8.23 8.66
CA LEU A 192 -1.83 6.88 8.58
C LEU A 192 -0.50 6.77 9.33
N SER A 193 0.40 7.76 9.21
CA SER A 193 1.70 7.72 9.89
C SER A 193 1.57 7.79 11.41
N GLY A 194 0.58 8.52 11.92
CA GLY A 194 0.24 8.53 13.35
C GLY A 194 -0.29 7.18 13.81
N ILE A 195 -1.23 6.60 13.07
CA ILE A 195 -1.81 5.28 13.37
C ILE A 195 -0.73 4.19 13.40
N VAL A 196 0.18 4.19 12.41
CA VAL A 196 1.31 3.24 12.35
C VAL A 196 2.21 3.37 13.58
N ALA A 197 2.51 4.60 14.00
CA ALA A 197 3.38 4.86 15.15
C ALA A 197 2.70 4.53 16.50
N GLU A 198 1.38 4.79 16.63
CA GLU A 198 0.63 4.56 17.88
C GLU A 198 0.32 3.10 18.16
N LEU A 199 0.01 2.32 17.13
CA LEU A 199 -0.42 0.93 17.31
C LEU A 199 0.71 -0.03 17.68
N GLY A 200 1.99 0.37 17.52
CA GLY A 200 3.14 -0.40 17.98
C GLY A 200 3.32 -1.77 17.32
N PHE A 201 2.81 -1.96 16.10
CA PHE A 201 3.06 -3.18 15.32
C PHE A 201 4.54 -3.32 14.96
N HIS A 202 5.01 -4.56 14.82
CA HIS A 202 6.38 -4.85 14.40
C HIS A 202 6.62 -4.29 13.00
N LEU A 203 7.44 -3.25 12.91
CA LEU A 203 7.71 -2.49 11.70
C LEU A 203 9.14 -2.68 11.23
N LYS A 204 9.34 -2.81 9.91
CA LYS A 204 10.65 -2.81 9.23
C LYS A 204 10.72 -1.65 8.25
N GLU A 205 11.77 -0.84 8.37
CA GLU A 205 12.10 0.19 7.39
C GLU A 205 12.98 -0.40 6.29
N ILE A 206 12.64 -0.13 5.03
CA ILE A 206 13.37 -0.57 3.83
C ILE A 206 13.82 0.67 3.07
N PRO A 207 15.13 0.87 2.88
CA PRO A 207 15.72 2.07 2.27
C PRO A 207 15.54 2.13 0.74
#